data_bdd118a10159a08d5604b93b1efdb732
#
_entry.id   bdd118a10159a08d5604b93b1efdb732
#
_cell.length_a   1.000
_cell.length_b   1.000
_cell.length_c   1.000
_cell.angle_alpha   90.00
_cell.angle_beta   90.00
_cell.angle_gamma   90.00
#
_symmetry.space_group_name_H-M   'P 1'
#
loop_
_entity.id
_entity.type
_entity.pdbx_description
1 polymer ?
#
loop_
_entity_poly.entity_id
_entity_poly.type
_entity_poly.pdbx_seq_one_letter_code
_entity_poly.pdbx_strand_id
1 'polypeptide(L)'
;MSSGLLDFFTLEASEYVEHLDGLFARAQDGAPDLEGCVRSARALRGSATMAKVGGVADVASGLERVAIALRAGTLPWSDALRAACVAAIDDLKILVRGVRAWGDAESTRAI
;
A
#
# COMPACT_ATOMS: atom_id res chain seq x y z
N MET A 1 -11.83 1.04 22.96
CA MET A 1 -12.45 1.21 21.66
C MET A 1 -11.47 1.02 20.55
N SER A 2 -11.72 0.02 19.75
CA SER A 2 -10.83 -0.36 18.67
C SER A 2 -10.87 0.60 17.47
N SER A 3 -11.90 1.44 17.37
CA SER A 3 -12.09 2.35 16.26
C SER A 3 -10.98 3.38 16.10
N GLY A 4 -10.38 3.87 17.20
CA GLY A 4 -9.31 4.85 17.15
C GLY A 4 -8.06 4.36 16.43
N LEU A 5 -7.66 3.10 16.68
CA LEU A 5 -6.50 2.50 16.03
C LEU A 5 -6.75 2.29 14.53
N LEU A 6 -7.94 1.79 14.17
CA LEU A 6 -8.29 1.57 12.77
C LEU A 6 -8.47 2.87 12.01
N ASP A 7 -9.03 3.90 12.64
CA ASP A 7 -9.16 5.23 12.03
C ASP A 7 -7.79 5.83 11.75
N PHE A 8 -6.88 5.75 12.70
CA PHE A 8 -5.50 6.22 12.53
C PHE A 8 -4.80 5.45 11.42
N PHE A 9 -4.93 4.13 11.42
CA PHE A 9 -4.35 3.28 10.39
C PHE A 9 -4.89 3.66 9.01
N THR A 10 -6.22 3.81 8.88
CA THR A 10 -6.86 4.13 7.59
C THR A 10 -6.35 5.45 7.03
N LEU A 11 -6.23 6.46 7.88
CA LEU A 11 -5.72 7.77 7.47
C LEU A 11 -4.26 7.67 7.00
N GLU A 12 -3.42 7.03 7.79
CA GLU A 12 -2.00 6.88 7.48
C GLU A 12 -1.79 6.02 6.23
N ALA A 13 -2.50 4.90 6.14
CA ALA A 13 -2.42 4.00 5.00
C ALA A 13 -2.86 4.69 3.70
N SER A 14 -3.92 5.49 3.75
CA SER A 14 -4.39 6.24 2.59
C SER A 14 -3.32 7.20 2.07
N GLU A 15 -2.58 7.85 2.95
CA GLU A 15 -1.48 8.74 2.57
C GLU A 15 -0.36 7.98 1.86
N TYR A 16 0.04 6.82 2.38
CA TYR A 16 1.08 6.01 1.75
C TYR A 16 0.62 5.46 0.40
N VAL A 17 -0.63 5.02 0.30
CA VAL A 17 -1.18 4.49 -0.96
C VAL A 17 -1.25 5.60 -2.01
N GLU A 18 -1.70 6.80 -1.64
CA GLU A 18 -1.72 7.95 -2.55
C GLU A 18 -0.31 8.33 -3.00
N HIS A 19 0.66 8.26 -2.12
CA HIS A 19 2.05 8.53 -2.47
C HIS A 19 2.57 7.52 -3.49
N LEU A 20 2.33 6.24 -3.27
CA LEU A 20 2.70 5.18 -4.23
C LEU A 20 2.02 5.40 -5.59
N ASP A 21 0.72 5.67 -5.58
CA ASP A 21 -0.04 5.94 -6.80
C ASP A 21 0.56 7.11 -7.58
N GLY A 22 0.90 8.19 -6.88
CA GLY A 22 1.50 9.38 -7.48
C GLY A 22 2.88 9.09 -8.07
N LEU A 23 3.70 8.26 -7.43
CA LEU A 23 5.01 7.89 -7.96
C LEU A 23 4.88 7.19 -9.31
N PHE A 24 3.93 6.27 -9.44
CA PHE A 24 3.69 5.56 -10.71
C PHE A 24 3.04 6.47 -11.76
N ALA A 25 2.15 7.36 -11.36
CA ALA A 25 1.50 8.30 -12.28
C ALA A 25 2.50 9.27 -12.89
N ARG A 26 3.53 9.69 -12.14
CA ARG A 26 4.56 10.61 -12.63
C ARG A 26 5.64 9.92 -13.47
N ALA A 27 5.75 8.61 -13.39
CA ALA A 27 6.76 7.83 -14.10
C ALA A 27 6.23 7.46 -15.49
N GLN A 28 6.40 8.36 -16.49
CA GLN A 28 5.83 8.15 -17.81
C GLN A 28 6.70 7.29 -18.72
N ASP A 29 8.02 7.42 -18.63
CA ASP A 29 8.95 6.80 -19.58
C ASP A 29 9.98 5.86 -18.92
N GLY A 30 9.59 5.17 -17.84
CA GLY A 30 10.50 4.26 -17.18
C GLY A 30 10.04 3.95 -15.77
N ALA A 31 10.97 3.45 -14.95
CA ALA A 31 10.67 3.11 -13.57
C ALA A 31 10.38 4.36 -12.74
N PRO A 32 9.48 4.26 -11.76
CA PRO A 32 9.24 5.35 -10.83
C PRO A 32 10.44 5.57 -9.90
N ASP A 33 10.33 6.56 -9.01
CA ASP A 33 11.30 6.76 -7.93
C ASP A 33 11.29 5.54 -7.01
N LEU A 34 12.28 4.66 -7.19
CA LEU A 34 12.35 3.39 -6.46
C LEU A 34 12.64 3.57 -4.98
N GLU A 35 13.44 4.57 -4.62
CA GLU A 35 13.67 4.90 -3.21
C GLU A 35 12.37 5.30 -2.51
N GLY A 36 11.58 6.12 -3.17
CA GLY A 36 10.26 6.52 -2.66
C GLY A 36 9.31 5.33 -2.56
N CYS A 37 9.33 4.44 -3.55
CA CYS A 37 8.50 3.23 -3.54
C CYS A 37 8.87 2.32 -2.35
N VAL A 38 10.17 2.07 -2.14
CA VAL A 38 10.63 1.25 -1.01
C VAL A 38 10.19 1.87 0.31
N ARG A 39 10.38 3.17 0.47
CA ARG A 39 10.08 3.88 1.70
C ARG A 39 8.60 3.84 2.03
N SER A 40 7.74 4.15 1.04
CA SER A 40 6.30 4.18 1.23
C SER A 40 5.72 2.78 1.44
N ALA A 41 6.17 1.79 0.68
CA ALA A 41 5.71 0.41 0.83
C ALA A 41 6.12 -0.17 2.19
N ARG A 42 7.35 0.12 2.63
CA ARG A 42 7.85 -0.33 3.94
C ARG A 42 7.05 0.30 5.08
N ALA A 43 6.78 1.60 5.00
CA ALA A 43 6.00 2.31 6.01
C ALA A 43 4.58 1.76 6.08
N LEU A 44 3.96 1.53 4.92
CA LEU A 44 2.62 0.95 4.85
C LEU A 44 2.59 -0.47 5.44
N ARG A 45 3.58 -1.30 5.11
CA ARG A 45 3.71 -2.65 5.66
C ARG A 45 3.81 -2.62 7.18
N GLY A 46 4.65 -1.73 7.72
CA GLY A 46 4.82 -1.60 9.16
C GLY A 46 3.54 -1.16 9.86
N SER A 47 2.87 -0.16 9.31
CA SER A 47 1.61 0.35 9.83
C SER A 47 0.52 -0.73 9.81
N ALA A 48 0.40 -1.47 8.71
CA ALA A 48 -0.58 -2.55 8.57
C ALA A 48 -0.29 -3.71 9.54
N THR A 49 0.98 -4.04 9.74
CA THR A 49 1.39 -5.08 10.69
C THR A 49 1.00 -4.69 12.11
N MET A 50 1.25 -3.44 12.49
CA MET A 50 0.89 -2.95 13.82
C MET A 50 -0.62 -2.94 14.05
N ALA A 51 -1.39 -2.61 13.03
CA ALA A 51 -2.84 -2.59 13.07
C ALA A 51 -3.47 -3.97 12.88
N LYS A 52 -2.66 -4.99 12.60
CA LYS A 52 -3.10 -6.38 12.35
C LYS A 52 -3.98 -6.49 11.10
N VAL A 53 -3.69 -5.72 10.08
CA VAL A 53 -4.39 -5.75 8.78
C VAL A 53 -3.52 -6.53 7.79
N GLY A 54 -3.58 -7.86 7.87
CA GLY A 54 -2.70 -8.77 7.13
C GLY A 54 -2.76 -8.61 5.62
N GLY A 55 -3.94 -8.40 5.06
CA GLY A 55 -4.10 -8.23 3.61
C GLY A 55 -3.32 -7.04 3.06
N VAL A 56 -3.38 -5.90 3.75
CA VAL A 56 -2.62 -4.71 3.37
C VAL A 56 -1.12 -4.94 3.56
N ALA A 57 -0.74 -5.57 4.68
CA ALA A 57 0.66 -5.88 4.96
C ALA A 57 1.27 -6.77 3.88
N ASP A 58 0.54 -7.78 3.40
CA ASP A 58 1.01 -8.71 2.37
C ASP A 58 1.24 -8.01 1.03
N VAL A 59 0.30 -7.19 0.59
CA VAL A 59 0.44 -6.46 -0.69
C VAL A 59 1.59 -5.45 -0.59
N ALA A 60 1.67 -4.72 0.51
CA ALA A 60 2.74 -3.75 0.73
C ALA A 60 4.12 -4.43 0.75
N SER A 61 4.22 -5.60 1.38
CA SER A 61 5.44 -6.40 1.40
C SER A 61 5.86 -6.81 0.00
N GLY A 62 4.91 -7.22 -0.84
CA GLY A 62 5.17 -7.56 -2.24
C GLY A 62 5.71 -6.39 -3.04
N LEU A 63 5.09 -5.21 -2.89
CA LEU A 63 5.56 -3.99 -3.55
C LEU A 63 6.96 -3.59 -3.08
N GLU A 64 7.23 -3.70 -1.79
CA GLU A 64 8.55 -3.41 -1.24
C GLU A 64 9.61 -4.31 -1.86
N ARG A 65 9.36 -5.61 -1.93
CA ARG A 65 10.30 -6.58 -2.53
C ARG A 65 10.55 -6.30 -4.00
N VAL A 66 9.51 -5.97 -4.75
CA VAL A 66 9.65 -5.62 -6.17
C VAL A 66 10.49 -4.36 -6.32
N ALA A 67 10.22 -3.33 -5.54
CA ALA A 67 10.98 -2.08 -5.60
C ALA A 67 12.46 -2.28 -5.24
N ILE A 68 12.74 -3.11 -4.24
CA ILE A 68 14.11 -3.45 -3.86
C ILE A 68 14.83 -4.19 -5.01
N ALA A 69 14.17 -5.16 -5.63
CA ALA A 69 14.74 -5.92 -6.75
C ALA A 69 15.00 -5.04 -7.97
N LEU A 70 14.09 -4.12 -8.27
CA LEU A 70 14.28 -3.14 -9.35
C LEU A 70 15.46 -2.23 -9.06
N ARG A 71 15.57 -1.72 -7.83
CA ARG A 71 16.67 -0.85 -7.40
C ARG A 71 18.03 -1.57 -7.47
N ALA A 72 18.04 -2.85 -7.10
CA ALA A 72 19.25 -3.67 -7.15
C ALA A 72 19.63 -4.12 -8.56
N GLY A 73 18.74 -3.96 -9.54
CA GLY A 73 18.98 -4.38 -10.90
C GLY A 73 18.76 -5.88 -11.14
N THR A 74 18.20 -6.60 -10.16
CA THR A 74 17.93 -8.04 -10.30
C THR A 74 16.62 -8.32 -11.02
N LEU A 75 15.76 -7.31 -11.15
CA LEU A 75 14.48 -7.39 -11.85
C LEU A 75 14.42 -6.25 -12.86
N PRO A 76 14.28 -6.52 -14.17
CA PRO A 76 14.20 -5.45 -15.17
C PRO A 76 12.82 -4.80 -15.17
N TRP A 77 12.80 -3.50 -15.39
CA TRP A 77 11.55 -2.76 -15.55
C TRP A 77 10.88 -3.13 -16.88
N SER A 78 9.58 -3.28 -16.86
CA SER A 78 8.78 -3.57 -18.07
C SER A 78 7.38 -3.01 -17.91
N ASP A 79 6.66 -2.89 -19.04
CA ASP A 79 5.26 -2.45 -19.02
C ASP A 79 4.37 -3.44 -18.27
N ALA A 80 4.66 -4.74 -18.39
CA ALA A 80 3.93 -5.79 -17.67
C ALA A 80 4.12 -5.64 -16.17
N LEU A 81 5.35 -5.35 -15.72
CA LEU A 81 5.64 -5.13 -14.31
C LEU A 81 4.96 -3.86 -13.79
N ARG A 82 4.98 -2.79 -14.59
CA ARG A 82 4.27 -1.55 -14.26
C ARG A 82 2.77 -1.84 -14.04
N ALA A 83 2.15 -2.56 -14.97
CA ALA A 83 0.74 -2.90 -14.87
C ALA A 83 0.44 -3.73 -13.61
N ALA A 84 1.31 -4.67 -13.26
CA ALA A 84 1.16 -5.47 -12.05
C ALA A 84 1.27 -4.61 -10.79
N CYS A 85 2.19 -3.66 -10.75
CA CYS A 85 2.35 -2.76 -9.61
C CYS A 85 1.15 -1.82 -9.46
N VAL A 86 0.64 -1.28 -10.58
CA VAL A 86 -0.55 -0.42 -10.56
C VAL A 86 -1.76 -1.21 -10.07
N ALA A 87 -1.92 -2.46 -10.52
CA ALA A 87 -3.00 -3.32 -10.04
C ALA A 87 -2.88 -3.57 -8.54
N ALA A 88 -1.68 -3.81 -8.03
CA ALA A 88 -1.45 -3.99 -6.58
C ALA A 88 -1.81 -2.73 -5.79
N ILE A 89 -1.47 -1.54 -6.31
CA ILE A 89 -1.84 -0.27 -5.67
C ILE A 89 -3.36 -0.08 -5.66
N ASP A 90 -4.04 -0.45 -6.74
CA ASP A 90 -5.51 -0.41 -6.80
C ASP A 90 -6.12 -1.37 -5.79
N ASP A 91 -5.55 -2.56 -5.62
CA ASP A 91 -5.95 -3.51 -4.59
C ASP A 91 -5.79 -2.93 -3.18
N LEU A 92 -4.68 -2.21 -2.94
CA LEU A 92 -4.47 -1.52 -1.66
C LEU A 92 -5.56 -0.49 -1.39
N LYS A 93 -5.97 0.27 -2.41
CA LYS A 93 -7.07 1.23 -2.27
C LYS A 93 -8.36 0.54 -1.83
N ILE A 94 -8.67 -0.60 -2.43
CA ILE A 94 -9.86 -1.40 -2.10
C ILE A 94 -9.75 -1.96 -0.68
N LEU A 95 -8.60 -2.53 -0.32
CA LEU A 95 -8.36 -3.12 1.00
C LEU A 95 -8.46 -2.08 2.12
N VAL A 96 -7.86 -0.92 1.94
CA VAL A 96 -7.91 0.16 2.93
C VAL A 96 -9.35 0.66 3.11
N ARG A 97 -10.07 0.80 2.01
CA ARG A 97 -11.49 1.19 2.04
C ARG A 97 -12.33 0.14 2.75
N GLY A 98 -12.02 -1.15 2.54
CA GLY A 98 -12.69 -2.27 3.20
C GLY A 98 -12.47 -2.29 4.70
N VAL A 99 -11.28 -1.97 5.15
CA VAL A 99 -10.97 -1.85 6.60
C VAL A 99 -11.81 -0.76 7.24
N ARG A 100 -11.95 0.38 6.57
CA ARG A 100 -12.77 1.48 7.06
C ARG A 100 -14.23 1.07 7.18
N ALA A 101 -14.77 0.42 6.15
CA ALA A 101 -16.16 -0.05 6.16
C ALA A 101 -16.39 -1.10 7.25
N TRP A 102 -15.43 -2.00 7.46
CA TRP A 102 -15.50 -3.00 8.52
C TRP A 102 -15.50 -2.35 9.90
N GLY A 103 -14.64 -1.36 10.12
CA GLY A 103 -14.57 -0.62 11.38
C GLY A 103 -15.89 0.08 11.69
N ASP A 104 -16.51 0.71 10.70
CA ASP A 104 -17.79 1.37 10.84
C ASP A 104 -18.91 0.36 11.19
N ALA A 105 -18.92 -0.79 10.53
CA ALA A 105 -19.89 -1.85 10.78
C ALA A 105 -19.73 -2.43 12.20
N GLU A 106 -18.49 -2.65 12.65
CA GLU A 106 -18.22 -3.13 14.00
C GLU A 106 -18.67 -2.12 15.06
N SER A 107 -18.42 -0.84 14.84
CA SER A 107 -18.84 0.22 15.73
C SER A 107 -20.37 0.26 15.84
N THR A 108 -21.08 0.10 14.73
CA THR A 108 -22.53 0.06 14.69
C THR A 108 -23.09 -1.15 15.46
N ARG A 109 -22.46 -2.31 15.31
CA ARG A 109 -22.88 -3.54 16.00
C ARG A 109 -22.67 -3.48 17.52
N ALA A 110 -21.66 -2.73 17.96
CA ALA A 110 -21.34 -2.60 19.37
C ALA A 110 -22.38 -1.78 20.14
N ILE A 111 -23.23 -1.07 19.46
CA ILE A 111 -24.30 -0.29 20.04
C ILE A 111 -25.56 -1.17 20.23
#